data_a0e415d2659b79d2ed0b079e56842a41
#
_entry.id   a0e415d2659b79d2ed0b079e56842a41
#
_cell.length_a   1.000
_cell.length_b   1.000
_cell.length_c   1.000
_cell.angle_alpha   90.00
_cell.angle_beta   90.00
_cell.angle_gamma   90.00
#
_symmetry.space_group_name_H-M   'P 1'
#
loop_
_entity.id
_entity.type
_entity.pdbx_description
1 polymer ?
#
loop_
_entity_poly.entity_id
_entity_poly.type
_entity_poly.pdbx_seq_one_letter_code
_entity_poly.pdbx_strand_id
1 'polypeptide(L)'
;MSQKEFQRVKVIENAAGGRLSVREASRLLQLSERQVQRLKRRYQPDSVGWVQHGNRGRSMPWAVSIPQKQLILRLARGKYLGFNDSHLTEKLRAEENLPVSRETVRRILRAAKLASPQKRRPRKYRSRRPPRPRFGMMALTDASCHDWLEGRGPVLTLIGFQDDATGQILAAHFQLEAENTLGYLRALYAMITAHGVPLSLYRDRHAIFQRNDAHWTLAEQLAGKQAPTQLGRALDQLGIQQIPAYSPQAKGRIERAWRTCQDRLVSELRIAHTTTLTEANAVLARFCADYNQRFARPAAESVRDFRSLPRGFDLDR
;
A
#
# COMPACT_ATOMS: atom_id res chain seq x y z
N MET A 1 15.44 -32.42 21.64
CA MET A 1 16.11 -31.76 22.78
C MET A 1 17.08 -30.74 22.25
N SER A 2 17.15 -29.51 22.80
CA SER A 2 18.11 -28.47 22.37
C SER A 2 19.49 -28.73 23.01
N GLN A 3 20.55 -28.14 22.43
CA GLN A 3 21.91 -28.24 22.96
C GLN A 3 22.00 -27.75 24.43
N LYS A 4 21.25 -26.69 24.77
CA LYS A 4 21.14 -26.17 26.14
C LYS A 4 20.44 -27.14 27.08
N GLU A 5 19.42 -27.84 26.64
CA GLU A 5 18.73 -28.87 27.43
C GLU A 5 19.66 -30.07 27.66
N PHE A 6 20.41 -30.48 26.65
CA PHE A 6 21.38 -31.56 26.79
C PHE A 6 22.50 -31.25 27.81
N GLN A 7 23.04 -30.02 27.77
CA GLN A 7 24.00 -29.59 28.77
C GLN A 7 23.40 -29.58 30.19
N ARG A 8 22.13 -29.13 30.33
CA ARG A 8 21.43 -29.15 31.62
C ARG A 8 21.29 -30.58 32.15
N VAL A 9 20.93 -31.53 31.31
CA VAL A 9 20.83 -32.93 31.73
C VAL A 9 22.15 -33.40 32.33
N LYS A 10 23.28 -33.28 31.61
CA LYS A 10 24.60 -33.73 32.07
C LYS A 10 25.06 -33.08 33.34
N VAL A 11 24.89 -31.77 33.48
CA VAL A 11 25.32 -31.01 34.65
C VAL A 11 24.46 -31.33 35.90
N ILE A 12 23.14 -31.42 35.72
CA ILE A 12 22.23 -31.74 36.84
C ILE A 12 22.38 -33.19 37.28
N GLU A 13 22.59 -34.11 36.35
CA GLU A 13 22.88 -35.52 36.64
C GLU A 13 24.15 -35.65 37.54
N ASN A 14 25.24 -34.97 37.16
CA ASN A 14 26.44 -34.91 38.01
C ASN A 14 26.23 -34.25 39.35
N ALA A 15 25.39 -33.20 39.41
CA ALA A 15 25.05 -32.54 40.66
C ALA A 15 24.13 -33.42 41.52
N ALA A 16 23.23 -34.20 40.94
CA ALA A 16 22.37 -35.14 41.66
C ALA A 16 23.17 -36.31 42.24
N GLY A 17 24.15 -36.81 41.46
CA GLY A 17 25.08 -37.85 41.90
C GLY A 17 26.21 -37.40 42.85
N GLY A 18 26.20 -36.14 43.29
CA GLY A 18 27.20 -35.60 44.22
C GLY A 18 28.55 -35.27 43.61
N ARG A 19 28.75 -35.39 42.31
CA ARG A 19 30.00 -35.12 41.59
C ARG A 19 30.26 -33.64 41.31
N LEU A 20 29.22 -32.83 41.38
CA LEU A 20 29.30 -31.38 41.28
C LEU A 20 28.49 -30.72 42.40
N SER A 21 29.05 -29.66 42.98
CA SER A 21 28.30 -28.82 43.90
C SER A 21 27.24 -27.98 43.19
N VAL A 22 26.19 -27.55 43.92
CA VAL A 22 25.15 -26.65 43.37
C VAL A 22 25.76 -25.36 42.85
N ARG A 23 26.82 -24.83 43.52
CA ARG A 23 27.53 -23.62 43.11
C ARG A 23 28.31 -23.79 41.81
N GLU A 24 28.95 -24.92 41.61
CA GLU A 24 29.64 -25.22 40.34
C GLU A 24 28.65 -25.46 39.21
N ALA A 25 27.59 -26.22 39.41
CA ALA A 25 26.52 -26.41 38.46
C ALA A 25 25.82 -25.08 38.07
N SER A 26 25.66 -24.18 39.00
CA SER A 26 25.15 -22.81 38.79
C SER A 26 26.04 -22.03 37.79
N ARG A 27 27.35 -22.06 38.02
CA ARG A 27 28.34 -21.40 37.13
C ARG A 27 28.35 -22.01 35.73
N LEU A 28 28.39 -23.35 35.62
CA LEU A 28 28.39 -24.07 34.34
C LEU A 28 27.14 -23.83 33.51
N LEU A 29 25.98 -23.76 34.14
CA LEU A 29 24.70 -23.57 33.46
C LEU A 29 24.30 -22.10 33.33
N GLN A 30 25.03 -21.17 33.96
CA GLN A 30 24.67 -19.76 34.04
C GLN A 30 23.25 -19.55 34.59
N LEU A 31 22.91 -20.35 35.63
CA LEU A 31 21.64 -20.32 36.35
C LEU A 31 21.85 -19.96 37.81
N SER A 32 20.84 -19.43 38.47
CA SER A 32 20.92 -19.22 39.91
C SER A 32 20.97 -20.56 40.66
N GLU A 33 21.63 -20.60 41.83
CA GLU A 33 21.69 -21.80 42.68
C GLU A 33 20.28 -22.33 43.01
N ARG A 34 19.33 -21.43 43.25
CA ARG A 34 17.91 -21.78 43.47
C ARG A 34 17.31 -22.51 42.27
N GLN A 35 17.65 -22.11 41.03
CA GLN A 35 17.18 -22.79 39.81
C GLN A 35 17.83 -24.18 39.67
N VAL A 36 19.10 -24.29 39.97
CA VAL A 36 19.82 -25.58 39.98
C VAL A 36 19.21 -26.52 41.02
N GLN A 37 18.96 -26.07 42.24
CA GLN A 37 18.29 -26.86 43.30
C GLN A 37 16.89 -27.32 42.85
N ARG A 38 16.12 -26.44 42.17
CA ARG A 38 14.80 -26.80 41.64
C ARG A 38 14.90 -27.87 40.56
N LEU A 39 15.89 -27.78 39.64
CA LEU A 39 16.14 -28.79 38.62
C LEU A 39 16.60 -30.10 39.24
N LYS A 40 17.49 -30.06 40.23
CA LYS A 40 17.95 -31.23 41.00
C LYS A 40 16.79 -31.98 41.68
N ARG A 41 15.85 -31.23 42.31
CA ARG A 41 14.64 -31.84 42.95
C ARG A 41 13.70 -32.49 41.91
N ARG A 42 13.71 -32.03 40.68
CA ARG A 42 12.87 -32.55 39.57
C ARG A 42 13.58 -33.64 38.77
N TYR A 43 14.85 -33.88 39.04
CA TYR A 43 15.65 -34.86 38.31
C TYR A 43 15.07 -36.26 38.47
N GLN A 44 14.94 -36.98 37.34
CA GLN A 44 14.54 -38.37 37.26
C GLN A 44 15.50 -39.06 36.32
N PRO A 45 16.20 -40.12 36.76
CA PRO A 45 17.24 -40.81 35.99
C PRO A 45 16.75 -41.34 34.62
N ASP A 46 15.51 -41.84 34.58
CA ASP A 46 14.98 -42.54 33.42
C ASP A 46 14.13 -41.61 32.49
N SER A 47 14.17 -40.34 32.72
CA SER A 47 13.36 -39.38 31.95
C SER A 47 14.13 -38.09 31.68
N VAL A 48 13.90 -37.50 30.50
CA VAL A 48 14.45 -36.19 30.13
C VAL A 48 13.36 -35.10 30.17
N GLY A 49 12.13 -35.42 30.49
CA GLY A 49 11.00 -34.49 30.54
C GLY A 49 11.16 -33.37 31.58
N TRP A 50 11.88 -33.63 32.68
CA TRP A 50 12.12 -32.68 33.75
C TRP A 50 12.96 -31.47 33.34
N VAL A 51 13.79 -31.57 32.30
CA VAL A 51 14.65 -30.49 31.81
C VAL A 51 13.91 -29.55 30.85
N GLN A 52 12.79 -30.01 30.31
CA GLN A 52 12.01 -29.23 29.35
C GLN A 52 11.33 -28.02 30.03
N HIS A 53 11.31 -26.92 29.33
CA HIS A 53 10.61 -25.73 29.82
C HIS A 53 9.11 -26.01 29.89
N GLY A 54 8.46 -25.67 31.03
CA GLY A 54 7.04 -25.98 31.27
C GLY A 54 6.05 -25.35 30.25
N ASN A 55 6.49 -24.34 29.49
CA ASN A 55 5.70 -23.74 28.42
C ASN A 55 5.92 -24.38 27.04
N ARG A 56 6.76 -25.42 26.96
CA ARG A 56 7.01 -26.10 25.67
C ARG A 56 5.74 -26.83 25.24
N GLY A 57 5.28 -26.52 24.03
CA GLY A 57 4.05 -27.09 23.46
C GLY A 57 2.74 -26.52 24.01
N ARG A 58 2.80 -25.60 24.96
CA ARG A 58 1.58 -24.91 25.48
C ARG A 58 1.08 -23.90 24.44
N SER A 59 -0.16 -24.05 24.02
CA SER A 59 -0.82 -23.01 23.21
C SER A 59 -1.10 -21.78 24.06
N MET A 60 -0.78 -20.60 23.50
CA MET A 60 -1.11 -19.34 24.19
C MET A 60 -2.63 -19.08 24.14
N PRO A 61 -3.25 -18.51 25.19
CA PRO A 61 -4.70 -18.25 25.23
C PRO A 61 -5.20 -17.41 24.04
N TRP A 62 -4.36 -16.52 23.52
CA TRP A 62 -4.64 -15.67 22.37
C TRP A 62 -4.21 -16.27 21.01
N ALA A 63 -3.81 -17.55 20.98
CA ALA A 63 -3.45 -18.20 19.73
C ALA A 63 -4.69 -18.38 18.86
N VAL A 64 -4.57 -18.03 17.59
CA VAL A 64 -5.65 -18.27 16.60
C VAL A 64 -5.98 -19.76 16.57
N SER A 65 -7.24 -20.11 16.77
CA SER A 65 -7.71 -21.49 16.81
C SER A 65 -7.52 -22.22 15.47
N ILE A 66 -7.52 -23.54 15.47
CA ILE A 66 -7.41 -24.34 14.25
C ILE A 66 -8.56 -24.02 13.27
N PRO A 67 -9.84 -23.97 13.68
CA PRO A 67 -10.94 -23.59 12.79
C PRO A 67 -10.75 -22.21 12.16
N GLN A 68 -10.31 -21.21 12.93
CA GLN A 68 -10.04 -19.88 12.41
C GLN A 68 -8.90 -19.87 11.38
N LYS A 69 -7.83 -20.63 11.60
CA LYS A 69 -6.74 -20.77 10.62
C LYS A 69 -7.25 -21.39 9.31
N GLN A 70 -8.07 -22.44 9.41
CA GLN A 70 -8.68 -23.08 8.24
C GLN A 70 -9.63 -22.12 7.50
N LEU A 71 -10.42 -21.32 8.21
CA LEU A 71 -11.26 -20.30 7.61
C LEU A 71 -10.43 -19.25 6.86
N ILE A 72 -9.36 -18.71 7.46
CA ILE A 72 -8.47 -17.76 6.83
C ILE A 72 -7.88 -18.33 5.54
N LEU A 73 -7.43 -19.60 5.56
CA LEU A 73 -6.85 -20.25 4.38
C LEU A 73 -7.89 -20.49 3.27
N ARG A 74 -9.11 -20.88 3.64
CA ARG A 74 -10.22 -21.04 2.68
C ARG A 74 -10.56 -19.71 2.03
N LEU A 75 -10.70 -18.63 2.81
CA LEU A 75 -10.98 -17.29 2.30
C LEU A 75 -9.86 -16.77 1.39
N ALA A 76 -8.60 -16.99 1.77
CA ALA A 76 -7.45 -16.58 0.98
C ALA A 76 -7.31 -17.33 -0.37
N ARG A 77 -7.80 -18.56 -0.44
CA ARG A 77 -7.79 -19.37 -1.68
C ARG A 77 -9.03 -19.16 -2.55
N GLY A 78 -10.10 -18.62 -2.00
CA GLY A 78 -11.36 -18.37 -2.67
C GLY A 78 -11.68 -16.88 -2.80
N LYS A 79 -12.58 -16.36 -1.96
CA LYS A 79 -13.11 -14.98 -2.00
C LYS A 79 -12.01 -13.91 -2.13
N TYR A 80 -10.89 -14.06 -1.42
CA TYR A 80 -9.79 -13.10 -1.38
C TYR A 80 -8.53 -13.58 -2.10
N LEU A 81 -8.69 -14.35 -3.17
CA LEU A 81 -7.56 -14.80 -3.99
C LEU A 81 -6.76 -13.60 -4.52
N GLY A 82 -5.43 -13.66 -4.42
CA GLY A 82 -4.53 -12.62 -4.93
C GLY A 82 -4.41 -11.37 -4.05
N PHE A 83 -5.11 -11.30 -2.91
CA PHE A 83 -4.94 -10.20 -1.97
C PHE A 83 -3.54 -10.22 -1.32
N ASN A 84 -2.94 -9.05 -1.14
CA ASN A 84 -1.75 -8.94 -0.31
C ASN A 84 -2.09 -9.10 1.18
N ASP A 85 -1.08 -9.47 1.99
CA ASP A 85 -1.27 -9.78 3.41
C ASP A 85 -1.97 -8.64 4.21
N SER A 86 -1.71 -7.37 3.85
CA SER A 86 -2.32 -6.22 4.53
C SER A 86 -3.79 -6.05 4.14
N HIS A 87 -4.07 -6.09 2.84
CA HIS A 87 -5.42 -5.96 2.31
C HIS A 87 -6.31 -7.11 2.78
N LEU A 88 -5.80 -8.36 2.73
CA LEU A 88 -6.50 -9.51 3.29
C LEU A 88 -6.81 -9.32 4.79
N THR A 89 -5.83 -8.86 5.58
CA THR A 89 -6.07 -8.64 7.02
C THR A 89 -7.16 -7.61 7.27
N GLU A 90 -7.21 -6.55 6.49
CA GLU A 90 -8.24 -5.52 6.57
C GLU A 90 -9.64 -6.11 6.29
N LYS A 91 -9.77 -6.91 5.22
CA LYS A 91 -11.02 -7.59 4.86
C LYS A 91 -11.45 -8.61 5.91
N LEU A 92 -10.52 -9.42 6.42
CA LEU A 92 -10.81 -10.37 7.50
C LEU A 92 -11.37 -9.68 8.75
N ARG A 93 -10.90 -8.48 9.06
CA ARG A 93 -11.40 -7.70 10.20
C ARG A 93 -12.74 -7.05 9.93
N ALA A 94 -12.88 -6.41 8.76
CA ALA A 94 -14.05 -5.61 8.43
C ALA A 94 -15.26 -6.45 7.99
N GLU A 95 -15.03 -7.49 7.20
CA GLU A 95 -16.12 -8.28 6.59
C GLU A 95 -16.34 -9.65 7.25
N GLU A 96 -15.28 -10.26 7.80
CA GLU A 96 -15.37 -11.60 8.38
C GLU A 96 -15.32 -11.62 9.92
N ASN A 97 -15.27 -10.43 10.55
CA ASN A 97 -15.19 -10.28 12.01
C ASN A 97 -14.07 -11.10 12.67
N LEU A 98 -12.92 -11.24 11.99
CA LEU A 98 -11.74 -11.95 12.49
C LEU A 98 -10.68 -10.94 12.98
N PRO A 99 -10.51 -10.70 14.28
CA PRO A 99 -9.58 -9.71 14.84
C PRO A 99 -8.14 -10.22 14.84
N VAL A 100 -7.60 -10.54 13.67
CA VAL A 100 -6.24 -11.06 13.50
C VAL A 100 -5.25 -9.96 13.10
N SER A 101 -3.98 -10.09 13.51
CA SER A 101 -2.93 -9.19 13.08
C SER A 101 -2.38 -9.58 11.69
N ARG A 102 -1.85 -8.59 10.94
CA ARG A 102 -1.20 -8.84 9.66
C ARG A 102 -0.09 -9.89 9.75
N GLU A 103 0.71 -9.85 10.81
CA GLU A 103 1.81 -10.81 11.01
C GLU A 103 1.26 -12.23 11.25
N THR A 104 0.15 -12.34 11.97
CA THR A 104 -0.53 -13.64 12.16
C THR A 104 -1.04 -14.19 10.83
N VAL A 105 -1.73 -13.36 10.03
CA VAL A 105 -2.20 -13.74 8.69
C VAL A 105 -1.01 -14.18 7.83
N ARG A 106 0.06 -13.37 7.77
CA ARG A 106 1.28 -13.70 7.03
C ARG A 106 1.85 -15.06 7.44
N ARG A 107 1.98 -15.35 8.73
CA ARG A 107 2.50 -16.64 9.22
C ARG A 107 1.62 -17.80 8.82
N ILE A 108 0.29 -17.65 8.93
CA ILE A 108 -0.66 -18.71 8.51
C ILE A 108 -0.52 -19.00 7.03
N LEU A 109 -0.50 -17.95 6.18
CA LEU A 109 -0.37 -18.12 4.73
C LEU A 109 0.96 -18.77 4.33
N ARG A 110 2.09 -18.34 4.92
CA ARG A 110 3.41 -18.90 4.61
C ARG A 110 3.56 -20.34 5.11
N ALA A 111 2.99 -20.69 6.27
CA ALA A 111 2.94 -22.06 6.74
C ALA A 111 2.17 -22.99 5.78
N ALA A 112 1.14 -22.44 5.10
CA ALA A 112 0.38 -23.14 4.05
C ALA A 112 1.00 -23.02 2.64
N LYS A 113 2.26 -22.53 2.53
CA LYS A 113 3.00 -22.31 1.26
C LYS A 113 2.33 -21.33 0.29
N LEU A 114 1.42 -20.48 0.77
CA LEU A 114 0.84 -19.38 -0.01
C LEU A 114 1.82 -18.21 -0.05
N ALA A 115 2.38 -17.91 -1.21
CA ALA A 115 3.33 -16.82 -1.41
C ALA A 115 2.64 -15.44 -1.36
N SER A 116 3.42 -14.37 -1.15
CA SER A 116 2.91 -13.02 -1.36
C SER A 116 2.75 -12.75 -2.86
N PRO A 117 1.65 -12.14 -3.30
CA PRO A 117 1.45 -11.80 -4.72
C PRO A 117 2.57 -10.92 -5.28
N GLN A 118 3.11 -10.06 -4.45
CA GLN A 118 4.20 -9.16 -4.84
C GLN A 118 5.50 -9.51 -4.11
N LYS A 119 6.58 -9.71 -4.86
CA LYS A 119 7.93 -9.85 -4.31
C LYS A 119 8.46 -8.49 -3.86
N ARG A 120 8.98 -8.39 -2.65
CA ARG A 120 9.69 -7.20 -2.19
C ARG A 120 10.98 -7.02 -2.99
N ARG A 121 11.11 -5.88 -3.65
CA ARG A 121 12.38 -5.45 -4.23
C ARG A 121 13.24 -4.78 -3.14
N PRO A 122 14.58 -4.93 -3.16
CA PRO A 122 15.46 -4.22 -2.26
C PRO A 122 15.27 -2.70 -2.41
N ARG A 123 15.39 -1.98 -1.31
CA ARG A 123 15.31 -0.52 -1.32
C ARG A 123 16.50 0.06 -2.08
N LYS A 124 16.24 0.77 -3.18
CA LYS A 124 17.25 1.61 -3.83
C LYS A 124 17.15 3.01 -3.23
N TYR A 125 18.27 3.54 -2.78
CA TYR A 125 18.35 4.95 -2.35
C TYR A 125 18.06 5.84 -3.57
N ARG A 126 17.14 6.77 -3.41
CA ARG A 126 16.83 7.78 -4.42
C ARG A 126 16.53 9.08 -3.69
N SER A 127 17.19 10.17 -4.09
CA SER A 127 16.80 11.50 -3.64
C SER A 127 15.36 11.79 -4.07
N ARG A 128 14.57 12.33 -3.17
CA ARG A 128 13.16 12.64 -3.43
C ARG A 128 12.92 14.10 -3.11
N ARG A 129 12.25 14.79 -4.01
CA ARG A 129 11.73 16.12 -3.72
C ARG A 129 10.79 16.05 -2.49
N PRO A 130 10.88 16.97 -1.52
CA PRO A 130 9.89 17.06 -0.44
C PRO A 130 8.48 17.33 -1.01
N PRO A 131 7.42 16.94 -0.29
CA PRO A 131 6.06 17.32 -0.67
C PRO A 131 5.88 18.84 -0.59
N ARG A 132 4.91 19.37 -1.32
CA ARG A 132 4.48 20.74 -1.11
C ARG A 132 3.89 20.87 0.30
N PRO A 133 4.02 22.01 0.97
CA PRO A 133 3.60 22.12 2.36
C PRO A 133 2.08 22.19 2.52
N ARG A 134 1.32 22.68 1.52
CA ARG A 134 -0.10 22.97 1.64
C ARG A 134 -0.96 22.21 0.64
N PHE A 135 -2.18 21.86 1.07
CA PHE A 135 -3.18 21.18 0.27
C PHE A 135 -3.69 22.08 -0.87
N GLY A 136 -3.66 21.56 -2.11
CA GLY A 136 -4.06 22.32 -3.30
C GLY A 136 -2.94 23.13 -3.94
N MET A 137 -1.74 23.16 -3.33
CA MET A 137 -0.58 23.86 -3.90
C MET A 137 -0.10 23.24 -5.19
N MET A 138 -0.19 21.90 -5.30
CA MET A 138 0.18 21.18 -6.50
C MET A 138 -0.59 19.87 -6.64
N ALA A 139 -1.29 19.71 -7.74
CA ALA A 139 -1.85 18.44 -8.16
C ALA A 139 -0.84 17.68 -9.05
N LEU A 140 -0.78 16.38 -8.91
CA LEU A 140 -0.06 15.46 -9.79
C LEU A 140 -1.09 14.77 -10.68
N THR A 141 -0.79 14.56 -11.96
CA THR A 141 -1.67 13.80 -12.84
C THR A 141 -0.93 12.73 -13.61
N ASP A 142 -1.61 11.64 -13.87
CA ASP A 142 -1.11 10.50 -14.62
C ASP A 142 -2.26 9.62 -15.08
N ALA A 143 -2.01 8.83 -16.13
CA ALA A 143 -2.92 7.79 -16.58
C ALA A 143 -2.30 6.40 -16.36
N SER A 144 -3.14 5.38 -16.25
CA SER A 144 -2.71 4.00 -16.09
C SER A 144 -3.63 3.08 -16.91
N CYS A 145 -3.15 2.64 -18.05
CA CYS A 145 -3.76 1.55 -18.81
C CYS A 145 -3.36 0.22 -18.17
N HIS A 146 -4.34 -0.58 -17.79
CA HIS A 146 -4.14 -1.88 -17.14
C HIS A 146 -5.35 -2.78 -17.37
N ASP A 147 -5.17 -4.09 -17.31
CA ASP A 147 -6.29 -5.03 -17.24
C ASP A 147 -6.94 -5.02 -15.85
N TRP A 148 -7.68 -3.95 -15.57
CA TRP A 148 -8.33 -3.72 -14.29
C TRP A 148 -9.40 -4.77 -13.96
N LEU A 149 -9.99 -5.35 -14.99
CA LEU A 149 -11.07 -6.33 -14.87
C LEU A 149 -10.59 -7.77 -15.03
N GLU A 150 -9.29 -8.01 -15.21
CA GLU A 150 -8.70 -9.37 -15.33
C GLU A 150 -9.43 -10.23 -16.37
N GLY A 151 -9.68 -9.68 -17.55
CA GLY A 151 -10.38 -10.36 -18.65
C GLY A 151 -11.89 -10.51 -18.46
N ARG A 152 -12.49 -10.01 -17.36
CA ARG A 152 -13.94 -10.06 -17.14
C ARG A 152 -14.72 -9.00 -17.93
N GLY A 153 -14.04 -8.04 -18.49
CA GLY A 153 -14.60 -6.93 -19.25
C GLY A 153 -13.55 -6.25 -20.11
N PRO A 154 -13.83 -5.05 -20.66
CA PRO A 154 -12.88 -4.33 -21.50
C PRO A 154 -11.64 -3.87 -20.72
N VAL A 155 -10.54 -3.65 -21.44
CA VAL A 155 -9.36 -2.96 -20.89
C VAL A 155 -9.74 -1.51 -20.60
N LEU A 156 -9.42 -1.04 -19.42
CA LEU A 156 -9.76 0.30 -18.96
C LEU A 156 -8.50 1.15 -18.74
N THR A 157 -8.62 2.44 -19.02
CA THR A 157 -7.61 3.44 -18.69
C THR A 157 -8.09 4.25 -17.49
N LEU A 158 -7.33 4.20 -16.38
CA LEU A 158 -7.53 5.05 -15.21
C LEU A 158 -6.84 6.39 -15.45
N ILE A 159 -7.56 7.49 -15.31
CA ILE A 159 -7.01 8.85 -15.33
C ILE A 159 -7.36 9.53 -14.01
N GLY A 160 -6.42 10.28 -13.44
CA GLY A 160 -6.76 11.00 -12.21
C GLY A 160 -5.70 11.99 -11.74
N PHE A 161 -6.07 12.65 -10.65
CA PHE A 161 -5.28 13.68 -9.99
C PHE A 161 -5.04 13.31 -8.52
N GLN A 162 -3.83 13.54 -8.05
CA GLN A 162 -3.41 13.33 -6.67
C GLN A 162 -2.81 14.63 -6.12
N ASP A 163 -3.18 15.01 -4.90
CA ASP A 163 -2.51 16.12 -4.22
C ASP A 163 -1.10 15.74 -3.76
N ASP A 164 -0.15 16.62 -4.00
CA ASP A 164 1.27 16.39 -3.66
C ASP A 164 1.54 16.46 -2.16
N ALA A 165 0.86 17.33 -1.45
CA ALA A 165 1.05 17.55 -0.02
C ALA A 165 0.51 16.39 0.82
N THR A 166 -0.72 15.99 0.56
CA THR A 166 -1.46 15.02 1.35
C THR A 166 -1.41 13.60 0.80
N GLY A 167 -1.19 13.46 -0.51
CA GLY A 167 -1.30 12.18 -1.22
C GLY A 167 -2.75 11.74 -1.46
N GLN A 168 -3.75 12.60 -1.20
CA GLN A 168 -5.15 12.37 -1.53
C GLN A 168 -5.35 12.20 -3.04
N ILE A 169 -6.15 11.21 -3.45
CA ILE A 169 -6.71 11.18 -4.80
C ILE A 169 -7.82 12.23 -4.85
N LEU A 170 -7.64 13.27 -5.66
CA LEU A 170 -8.55 14.39 -5.77
C LEU A 170 -9.73 14.07 -6.70
N ALA A 171 -9.44 13.42 -7.80
CA ALA A 171 -10.42 12.89 -8.75
C ALA A 171 -9.79 11.73 -9.53
N ALA A 172 -10.59 10.76 -9.89
CA ALA A 172 -10.18 9.68 -10.79
C ALA A 172 -11.40 9.10 -11.50
N HIS A 173 -11.21 8.64 -12.74
CA HIS A 173 -12.22 7.87 -13.46
C HIS A 173 -11.59 6.88 -14.43
N PHE A 174 -12.35 5.85 -14.74
CA PHE A 174 -12.04 4.92 -15.82
C PHE A 174 -12.71 5.34 -17.12
N GLN A 175 -12.01 5.08 -18.22
CA GLN A 175 -12.54 5.18 -19.59
C GLN A 175 -12.14 3.96 -20.42
N LEU A 176 -12.86 3.72 -21.52
CA LEU A 176 -12.56 2.63 -22.48
C LEU A 176 -11.39 2.98 -23.39
N GLU A 177 -11.34 4.23 -23.79
CA GLU A 177 -10.34 4.73 -24.71
C GLU A 177 -8.97 4.81 -24.03
N ALA A 178 -7.94 4.82 -24.86
CA ALA A 178 -6.62 5.18 -24.39
C ALA A 178 -6.61 6.60 -23.80
N GLU A 179 -5.53 6.95 -23.13
CA GLU A 179 -5.29 8.29 -22.62
C GLU A 179 -5.55 9.36 -23.66
N ASN A 180 -6.48 10.28 -23.38
CA ASN A 180 -6.90 11.35 -24.28
C ASN A 180 -7.26 12.65 -23.55
N THR A 181 -7.39 13.73 -24.29
CA THR A 181 -7.70 15.06 -23.76
C THR A 181 -9.03 15.10 -23.00
N LEU A 182 -10.06 14.44 -23.53
CA LEU A 182 -11.40 14.41 -22.91
C LEU A 182 -11.38 13.74 -21.53
N GLY A 183 -10.62 12.66 -21.40
CA GLY A 183 -10.43 11.98 -20.13
C GLY A 183 -9.81 12.87 -19.06
N TYR A 184 -8.78 13.64 -19.45
CA TYR A 184 -8.18 14.61 -18.53
C TYR A 184 -9.11 15.77 -18.20
N LEU A 185 -9.87 16.28 -19.15
CA LEU A 185 -10.86 17.34 -18.89
C LEU A 185 -11.97 16.87 -17.95
N ARG A 186 -12.48 15.64 -18.10
CA ARG A 186 -13.45 15.03 -17.16
C ARG A 186 -12.89 14.92 -15.74
N ALA A 187 -11.66 14.44 -15.60
CA ALA A 187 -11.02 14.34 -14.29
C ALA A 187 -10.73 15.71 -13.69
N LEU A 188 -10.33 16.69 -14.51
CA LEU A 188 -10.09 18.07 -14.11
C LEU A 188 -11.39 18.74 -13.63
N TYR A 189 -12.47 18.56 -14.38
CA TYR A 189 -13.82 19.04 -14.01
C TYR A 189 -14.22 18.48 -12.63
N ALA A 190 -14.15 17.18 -12.44
CA ALA A 190 -14.48 16.54 -11.18
C ALA A 190 -13.63 17.05 -10.00
N MET A 191 -12.32 17.24 -10.22
CA MET A 191 -11.41 17.77 -9.22
C MET A 191 -11.78 19.22 -8.84
N ILE A 192 -12.03 20.07 -9.83
CA ILE A 192 -12.35 21.49 -9.61
C ILE A 192 -13.69 21.64 -8.88
N THR A 193 -14.68 20.87 -9.30
CA THR A 193 -16.01 20.87 -8.66
C THR A 193 -15.94 20.46 -7.19
N ALA A 194 -15.10 19.45 -6.86
CA ALA A 194 -15.00 18.95 -5.49
C ALA A 194 -14.08 19.76 -4.59
N HIS A 195 -13.01 20.35 -5.13
CA HIS A 195 -11.93 20.94 -4.31
C HIS A 195 -11.61 22.39 -4.67
N GLY A 196 -11.90 22.83 -5.88
CA GLY A 196 -11.47 24.11 -6.45
C GLY A 196 -10.26 23.97 -7.37
N VAL A 197 -9.71 25.08 -7.82
CA VAL A 197 -8.60 25.17 -8.79
C VAL A 197 -7.26 25.11 -8.06
N PRO A 198 -6.39 24.10 -8.31
CA PRO A 198 -5.06 24.04 -7.70
C PRO A 198 -4.14 25.14 -8.23
N LEU A 199 -3.09 25.50 -7.49
CA LEU A 199 -2.12 26.51 -7.95
C LEU A 199 -1.27 25.98 -9.12
N SER A 200 -0.89 24.72 -9.08
CA SER A 200 -0.04 24.12 -10.11
C SER A 200 -0.41 22.66 -10.40
N LEU A 201 -0.07 22.22 -11.62
CA LEU A 201 -0.22 20.85 -12.08
C LEU A 201 1.15 20.29 -12.48
N TYR A 202 1.55 19.20 -11.82
CA TYR A 202 2.75 18.44 -12.16
C TYR A 202 2.37 17.29 -13.09
N ARG A 203 2.87 17.31 -14.31
CA ARG A 203 2.47 16.43 -15.41
C ARG A 203 3.68 15.89 -16.15
N ASP A 204 3.50 14.85 -16.97
CA ASP A 204 4.53 14.43 -17.92
C ASP A 204 4.59 15.36 -19.15
N ARG A 205 5.41 14.96 -20.11
CA ARG A 205 5.61 15.68 -21.37
C ARG A 205 4.79 15.05 -22.52
N HIS A 206 3.68 14.39 -22.18
CA HIS A 206 2.80 13.78 -23.17
C HIS A 206 2.20 14.84 -24.10
N ALA A 207 1.96 14.47 -25.36
CA ALA A 207 1.44 15.38 -26.40
C ALA A 207 0.08 16.01 -26.06
N ILE A 208 -0.68 15.42 -25.15
CA ILE A 208 -1.94 15.97 -24.63
C ILE A 208 -1.72 17.29 -23.90
N PHE A 209 -0.61 17.44 -23.17
CA PHE A 209 -0.30 18.63 -22.37
C PHE A 209 0.50 19.68 -23.15
N GLN A 210 1.35 19.25 -24.05
CA GLN A 210 2.19 20.16 -24.85
C GLN A 210 2.46 19.57 -26.22
N ARG A 211 2.54 20.38 -27.23
CA ARG A 211 2.98 19.96 -28.56
C ARG A 211 4.44 19.54 -28.50
N ASN A 212 4.72 18.39 -29.09
CA ASN A 212 6.08 17.82 -29.16
C ASN A 212 6.54 17.66 -30.63
N ASP A 213 5.72 18.16 -31.58
CA ASP A 213 6.05 18.11 -32.99
C ASP A 213 7.04 19.23 -33.39
N ALA A 214 7.76 19.00 -34.48
CA ALA A 214 8.70 19.97 -35.04
C ALA A 214 8.03 21.01 -35.98
N HIS A 215 6.71 20.92 -36.16
CA HIS A 215 5.98 21.84 -37.05
C HIS A 215 5.64 23.12 -36.29
N TRP A 216 6.12 24.25 -36.81
CA TRP A 216 5.87 25.58 -36.29
C TRP A 216 5.21 26.43 -37.38
N THR A 217 4.08 27.03 -37.06
CA THR A 217 3.49 28.07 -37.91
C THR A 217 4.32 29.34 -37.87
N LEU A 218 4.17 30.22 -38.86
CA LEU A 218 4.88 31.49 -38.91
C LEU A 218 4.58 32.33 -37.64
N ALA A 219 3.33 32.35 -37.17
CA ALA A 219 2.93 33.07 -35.98
C ALA A 219 3.62 32.49 -34.69
N GLU A 220 3.77 31.19 -34.62
CA GLU A 220 4.48 30.52 -33.50
C GLU A 220 5.97 30.82 -33.51
N GLN A 221 6.58 30.85 -34.73
CA GLN A 221 7.99 31.22 -34.90
C GLN A 221 8.23 32.66 -34.46
N LEU A 222 7.36 33.58 -34.85
CA LEU A 222 7.43 34.98 -34.42
C LEU A 222 7.19 35.15 -32.91
N ALA A 223 6.28 34.34 -32.33
CA ALA A 223 5.99 34.36 -30.91
C ALA A 223 7.04 33.62 -30.06
N GLY A 224 7.96 32.87 -30.68
CA GLY A 224 8.98 32.07 -29.99
C GLY A 224 8.42 30.90 -29.17
N LYS A 225 7.13 30.54 -29.34
CA LYS A 225 6.46 29.45 -28.64
C LYS A 225 5.37 28.82 -29.48
N GLN A 226 5.19 27.53 -29.34
CA GLN A 226 4.08 26.82 -29.97
C GLN A 226 2.75 27.12 -29.31
N ALA A 227 1.65 27.09 -30.07
CA ALA A 227 0.30 27.21 -29.53
C ALA A 227 0.01 26.08 -28.52
N PRO A 228 -0.65 26.36 -27.41
CA PRO A 228 -0.97 25.34 -26.43
C PRO A 228 -1.95 24.31 -27.00
N THR A 229 -1.89 23.07 -26.47
CA THR A 229 -2.89 22.04 -26.74
C THR A 229 -4.26 22.47 -26.17
N GLN A 230 -5.32 21.76 -26.52
CA GLN A 230 -6.66 22.01 -25.96
C GLN A 230 -6.66 21.95 -24.43
N LEU A 231 -6.06 20.91 -23.83
CA LEU A 231 -5.91 20.83 -22.38
C LEU A 231 -5.00 21.92 -21.84
N GLY A 232 -3.90 22.25 -22.55
CA GLY A 232 -3.00 23.33 -22.16
C GLY A 232 -3.73 24.67 -22.06
N ARG A 233 -4.60 25.00 -23.04
CA ARG A 233 -5.43 26.23 -23.03
C ARG A 233 -6.37 26.26 -21.83
N ALA A 234 -7.07 25.14 -21.53
CA ALA A 234 -7.96 25.06 -20.37
C ALA A 234 -7.20 25.31 -19.05
N LEU A 235 -6.01 24.72 -18.91
CA LEU A 235 -5.17 24.93 -17.74
C LEU A 235 -4.68 26.39 -17.61
N ASP A 236 -4.31 27.01 -18.74
CA ASP A 236 -3.88 28.42 -18.76
C ASP A 236 -5.05 29.37 -18.42
N GLN A 237 -6.25 29.13 -18.97
CA GLN A 237 -7.47 29.90 -18.65
C GLN A 237 -7.86 29.79 -17.16
N LEU A 238 -7.65 28.61 -16.55
CA LEU A 238 -7.85 28.41 -15.12
C LEU A 238 -6.70 29.00 -14.26
N GLY A 239 -5.66 29.54 -14.90
CA GLY A 239 -4.48 30.04 -14.21
C GLY A 239 -3.70 28.97 -13.45
N ILE A 240 -3.71 27.72 -13.92
CA ILE A 240 -2.99 26.61 -13.31
C ILE A 240 -1.57 26.58 -13.89
N GLN A 241 -0.56 26.78 -13.04
CA GLN A 241 0.82 26.69 -13.47
C GLN A 241 1.20 25.26 -13.86
N GLN A 242 1.55 25.02 -15.11
CA GLN A 242 1.99 23.72 -15.57
C GLN A 242 3.47 23.48 -15.26
N ILE A 243 3.79 22.39 -14.58
CA ILE A 243 5.15 21.98 -14.23
C ILE A 243 5.45 20.63 -14.91
N PRO A 244 6.24 20.62 -16.00
CA PRO A 244 6.60 19.39 -16.69
C PRO A 244 7.60 18.56 -15.89
N ALA A 245 7.41 17.24 -15.83
CA ALA A 245 8.36 16.31 -15.24
C ALA A 245 9.52 16.05 -16.24
N TYR A 246 10.75 16.30 -15.81
CA TYR A 246 11.94 16.04 -16.62
C TYR A 246 12.56 14.66 -16.38
N SER A 247 12.03 13.90 -15.42
CA SER A 247 12.48 12.53 -15.17
C SER A 247 11.34 11.64 -14.65
N PRO A 248 11.37 10.33 -14.95
CA PRO A 248 10.40 9.38 -14.38
C PRO A 248 10.35 9.39 -12.85
N GLN A 249 11.51 9.60 -12.20
CA GLN A 249 11.60 9.64 -10.74
C GLN A 249 10.81 10.80 -10.12
N ALA A 250 10.60 11.86 -10.88
CA ALA A 250 9.87 13.04 -10.43
C ALA A 250 8.38 12.76 -10.20
N LYS A 251 7.76 11.81 -10.93
CA LYS A 251 6.36 11.37 -10.78
C LYS A 251 6.16 10.26 -9.74
N GLY A 252 7.17 9.85 -9.03
CA GLY A 252 7.17 8.68 -8.14
C GLY A 252 6.12 8.69 -7.00
N ARG A 253 5.36 9.78 -6.78
CA ARG A 253 4.24 9.81 -5.83
C ARG A 253 2.98 9.25 -6.44
N ILE A 254 2.57 9.78 -7.59
CA ILE A 254 1.37 9.28 -8.28
C ILE A 254 1.59 7.86 -8.80
N GLU A 255 2.80 7.51 -9.25
CA GLU A 255 3.14 6.13 -9.62
C GLU A 255 2.94 5.15 -8.44
N ARG A 256 3.24 5.57 -7.22
CA ARG A 256 2.98 4.73 -6.03
C ARG A 256 1.49 4.62 -5.72
N ALA A 257 0.73 5.70 -5.91
CA ALA A 257 -0.72 5.65 -5.75
C ALA A 257 -1.32 4.68 -6.77
N TRP A 258 -0.97 4.79 -8.04
CA TRP A 258 -1.44 3.88 -9.09
C TRP A 258 -1.00 2.44 -8.87
N ARG A 259 0.21 2.21 -8.38
CA ARG A 259 0.63 0.86 -7.97
C ARG A 259 -0.22 0.31 -6.82
N THR A 260 -0.60 1.14 -5.86
CA THR A 260 -1.51 0.74 -4.79
C THR A 260 -2.91 0.46 -5.33
N CYS A 261 -3.38 1.24 -6.30
CA CYS A 261 -4.63 0.96 -7.02
C CYS A 261 -4.53 -0.37 -7.78
N GLN A 262 -3.49 -0.60 -8.56
CA GLN A 262 -3.28 -1.88 -9.27
C GLN A 262 -3.25 -3.09 -8.31
N ASP A 263 -2.66 -2.95 -7.13
CA ASP A 263 -2.58 -4.03 -6.15
C ASP A 263 -3.92 -4.28 -5.43
N ARG A 264 -4.71 -3.22 -5.16
CA ARG A 264 -5.92 -3.31 -4.33
C ARG A 264 -7.21 -3.17 -5.11
N LEU A 265 -7.31 -2.19 -6.01
CA LEU A 265 -8.54 -1.88 -6.74
C LEU A 265 -8.93 -3.01 -7.69
N VAL A 266 -7.96 -3.68 -8.34
CA VAL A 266 -8.22 -4.89 -9.15
C VAL A 266 -8.95 -5.96 -8.33
N SER A 267 -8.50 -6.14 -7.09
CA SER A 267 -9.10 -7.11 -6.17
C SER A 267 -10.51 -6.69 -5.71
N GLU A 268 -10.75 -5.39 -5.47
CA GLU A 268 -12.09 -4.86 -5.14
C GLU A 268 -13.06 -4.99 -6.32
N LEU A 269 -12.61 -4.69 -7.54
CA LEU A 269 -13.38 -4.89 -8.77
C LEU A 269 -13.76 -6.37 -8.98
N ARG A 270 -12.86 -7.28 -8.60
CA ARG A 270 -13.14 -8.72 -8.66
C ARG A 270 -14.21 -9.16 -7.67
N ILE A 271 -14.12 -8.72 -6.40
CA ILE A 271 -15.13 -9.04 -5.38
C ILE A 271 -16.49 -8.45 -5.75
N ALA A 272 -16.50 -7.25 -6.35
CA ALA A 272 -17.71 -6.61 -6.81
C ALA A 272 -18.29 -7.22 -8.11
N HIS A 273 -17.65 -8.27 -8.64
CA HIS A 273 -18.02 -8.92 -9.91
C HIS A 273 -18.19 -7.94 -11.09
N THR A 274 -17.39 -6.89 -11.09
CA THR A 274 -17.43 -5.79 -12.06
C THR A 274 -17.06 -6.25 -13.45
N THR A 275 -17.87 -5.92 -14.45
CA THR A 275 -17.68 -6.27 -15.86
C THR A 275 -17.82 -5.07 -16.80
N THR A 276 -18.42 -3.98 -16.34
CA THR A 276 -18.71 -2.79 -17.15
C THR A 276 -17.96 -1.55 -16.68
N LEU A 277 -17.81 -0.56 -17.56
CA LEU A 277 -17.21 0.73 -17.23
C LEU A 277 -17.99 1.46 -16.10
N THR A 278 -19.31 1.44 -16.15
CA THR A 278 -20.16 2.11 -15.16
C THR A 278 -19.98 1.52 -13.78
N GLU A 279 -20.02 0.19 -13.66
CA GLU A 279 -19.75 -0.52 -12.41
C GLU A 279 -18.33 -0.24 -11.90
N ALA A 280 -17.34 -0.23 -12.81
CA ALA A 280 -15.95 0.05 -12.46
C ALA A 280 -15.80 1.45 -11.85
N ASN A 281 -16.43 2.46 -12.43
CA ASN A 281 -16.41 3.82 -11.89
C ASN A 281 -17.13 3.93 -10.53
N ALA A 282 -18.22 3.19 -10.33
CA ALA A 282 -18.91 3.15 -9.03
C ALA A 282 -18.03 2.52 -7.94
N VAL A 283 -17.28 1.44 -8.25
CA VAL A 283 -16.32 0.84 -7.34
C VAL A 283 -15.13 1.78 -7.09
N LEU A 284 -14.62 2.42 -8.14
CA LEU A 284 -13.51 3.38 -8.06
C LEU A 284 -13.85 4.55 -7.11
N ALA A 285 -15.04 5.10 -7.19
CA ALA A 285 -15.47 6.21 -6.33
C ALA A 285 -15.39 5.82 -4.83
N ARG A 286 -15.93 4.65 -4.46
CA ARG A 286 -15.84 4.11 -3.10
C ARG A 286 -14.39 3.83 -2.69
N PHE A 287 -13.62 3.25 -3.61
CA PHE A 287 -12.21 2.95 -3.38
C PHE A 287 -11.39 4.22 -3.13
N CYS A 288 -11.61 5.28 -3.88
CA CYS A 288 -10.91 6.57 -3.68
C CYS A 288 -11.21 7.18 -2.30
N ALA A 289 -12.45 7.10 -1.84
CA ALA A 289 -12.83 7.56 -0.50
C ALA A 289 -12.09 6.76 0.60
N ASP A 290 -12.11 5.42 0.51
CA ASP A 290 -11.39 4.53 1.43
C ASP A 290 -9.86 4.72 1.35
N TYR A 291 -9.31 4.86 0.15
CA TYR A 291 -7.91 5.17 -0.07
C TYR A 291 -7.50 6.46 0.64
N ASN A 292 -8.26 7.51 0.46
CA ASN A 292 -7.99 8.81 1.08
C ASN A 292 -8.02 8.72 2.61
N GLN A 293 -9.00 8.04 3.17
CA GLN A 293 -9.08 7.83 4.61
C GLN A 293 -7.86 7.08 5.18
N ARG A 294 -7.34 6.10 4.45
CA ARG A 294 -6.25 5.21 4.94
C ARG A 294 -4.86 5.70 4.64
N PHE A 295 -4.65 6.34 3.49
CA PHE A 295 -3.32 6.63 2.97
C PHE A 295 -2.99 8.11 2.88
N ALA A 296 -3.99 8.99 2.88
CA ALA A 296 -3.73 10.41 2.93
C ALA A 296 -3.10 10.81 4.28
N ARG A 297 -2.32 11.86 4.24
CA ARG A 297 -1.64 12.43 5.41
C ARG A 297 -2.05 13.89 5.53
N PRO A 298 -2.05 14.47 6.73
CA PRO A 298 -2.21 15.90 6.87
C PRO A 298 -1.09 16.64 6.11
N ALA A 299 -1.42 17.76 5.51
CA ALA A 299 -0.45 18.68 4.95
C ALA A 299 0.45 19.23 6.06
N ALA A 300 1.66 19.68 5.72
CA ALA A 300 2.57 20.28 6.70
C ALA A 300 2.01 21.60 7.28
N GLU A 301 1.26 22.34 6.47
CA GLU A 301 0.58 23.58 6.84
C GLU A 301 -0.94 23.38 6.67
N SER A 302 -1.74 23.94 7.59
CA SER A 302 -3.20 23.79 7.60
C SER A 302 -3.92 24.61 6.54
N VAL A 303 -3.25 25.59 5.96
CA VAL A 303 -3.81 26.47 4.92
C VAL A 303 -4.07 25.69 3.64
N ARG A 304 -5.21 25.94 3.00
CA ARG A 304 -5.59 25.37 1.71
C ARG A 304 -5.31 26.37 0.60
N ASP A 305 -4.73 25.91 -0.50
CA ASP A 305 -4.37 26.73 -1.65
C ASP A 305 -5.26 26.53 -2.88
N PHE A 306 -6.32 25.72 -2.76
CA PHE A 306 -7.32 25.67 -3.81
C PHE A 306 -8.04 27.02 -3.94
N ARG A 307 -8.11 27.53 -5.16
CA ARG A 307 -8.77 28.78 -5.50
C ARG A 307 -10.20 28.51 -5.97
N SER A 308 -11.08 29.47 -5.81
CA SER A 308 -12.36 29.48 -6.52
C SER A 308 -12.15 29.66 -8.03
N LEU A 309 -13.14 29.27 -8.81
CA LEU A 309 -13.13 29.49 -10.26
C LEU A 309 -12.99 31.00 -10.58
N PRO A 310 -12.27 31.35 -11.66
CA PRO A 310 -12.24 32.74 -12.13
C PRO A 310 -13.65 33.23 -12.39
N ARG A 311 -13.88 34.57 -12.15
CA ARG A 311 -15.17 35.18 -12.43
C ARG A 311 -15.55 35.01 -13.90
N GLY A 312 -16.79 34.56 -14.16
CA GLY A 312 -17.31 34.36 -15.51
C GLY A 312 -16.80 33.10 -16.20
N PHE A 313 -16.03 32.26 -15.52
CA PHE A 313 -15.61 30.97 -16.05
C PHE A 313 -16.75 29.93 -15.88
N ASP A 314 -17.18 29.37 -16.99
CA ASP A 314 -18.20 28.34 -17.03
C ASP A 314 -17.49 26.97 -17.30
N LEU A 315 -17.59 26.04 -16.36
CA LEU A 315 -16.97 24.72 -16.47
C LEU A 315 -17.68 23.80 -17.49
N ASP A 316 -18.93 24.13 -17.85
CA ASP A 316 -19.74 23.33 -18.77
C ASP A 316 -19.56 23.72 -20.25
N ARG A 317 -18.78 24.77 -20.50
CA ARG A 317 -18.38 25.27 -21.84
C ARG A 317 -16.93 24.98 -22.13
#